data_386a649c6861360165c80537812db10e
#
_entry.id   386a649c6861360165c80537812db10e
#
_cell.length_a   1.000
_cell.length_b   1.000
_cell.length_c   1.000
_cell.angle_alpha   90.00
_cell.angle_beta   90.00
_cell.angle_gamma   90.00
#
_symmetry.space_group_name_H-M   'P 1'
#
loop_
_entity.id
_entity.type
_entity.pdbx_description
1 polymer ?
#
loop_
_entity_poly.entity_id
_entity_poly.type
_entity_poly.pdbx_seq_one_letter_code
_entity_poly.pdbx_strand_id
1 'polypeptide(L)'
;MFACFNSQSHAAQCGSSSGGYESWKQQFAGEARAKGVSASTIQALMATNYAQATINADRGQRSFSLSLDQFLAKRGATTIVAKGRQLKRSQGALFASIQERYGVPPGPLLAIWGMETGFGTQRGNQNMLASIATLAYDCRRSAYFTEHLYAALQLIDRGALSASQRGSMHGEVGQTQFMPKAILAYGTGNLENSANALMSTANFLKAHGWRAGAGYQPGEPNFAAIQAWNAAGVYQKAIALMGRQIDGGE
;
A
#
# COMPACT_ATOMS: atom_id res chain seq x y z
N MET A 1 -4.50 23.80 -47.29
CA MET A 1 -4.21 24.47 -46.01
C MET A 1 -4.84 23.64 -44.90
N PHE A 2 -4.08 22.70 -44.32
CA PHE A 2 -4.57 21.85 -43.21
C PHE A 2 -4.28 22.56 -41.89
N ALA A 3 -5.33 22.98 -41.21
CA ALA A 3 -5.21 23.53 -39.89
C ALA A 3 -4.93 22.39 -38.90
N CYS A 4 -3.69 22.32 -38.37
CA CYS A 4 -3.36 21.49 -37.21
C CYS A 4 -4.08 22.07 -36.00
N PHE A 5 -5.18 21.46 -35.57
CA PHE A 5 -5.74 21.72 -34.26
C PHE A 5 -4.81 21.13 -33.22
N ASN A 6 -4.00 21.98 -32.60
CA ASN A 6 -3.26 21.64 -31.35
C ASN A 6 -4.28 21.47 -30.23
N SER A 7 -4.78 20.26 -30.01
CA SER A 7 -5.54 19.94 -28.79
C SER A 7 -4.56 19.98 -27.62
N GLN A 8 -4.48 21.11 -26.95
CA GLN A 8 -3.85 21.17 -25.62
C GLN A 8 -4.71 20.26 -24.71
N SER A 9 -4.17 19.10 -24.35
CA SER A 9 -4.77 18.27 -23.33
C SER A 9 -4.63 18.99 -21.99
N HIS A 10 -5.68 19.68 -21.56
CA HIS A 10 -5.75 20.16 -20.18
C HIS A 10 -5.81 18.94 -19.26
N ALA A 11 -4.99 18.94 -18.22
CA ALA A 11 -5.03 17.90 -17.19
C ALA A 11 -6.43 17.81 -16.59
N ALA A 12 -6.90 16.58 -16.34
CA ALA A 12 -8.22 16.34 -15.79
C ALA A 12 -8.38 17.08 -14.44
N GLN A 13 -9.40 17.96 -14.37
CA GLN A 13 -9.57 18.84 -13.21
C GLN A 13 -10.17 18.08 -12.04
N CYS A 14 -9.48 18.10 -10.89
CA CYS A 14 -9.98 17.54 -9.65
C CYS A 14 -11.27 18.23 -9.17
N GLY A 15 -12.02 17.56 -8.32
CA GLY A 15 -13.25 18.07 -7.72
C GLY A 15 -13.36 17.75 -6.24
N SER A 16 -14.40 18.29 -5.59
CA SER A 16 -14.64 18.11 -4.15
C SER A 16 -15.93 17.36 -3.82
N SER A 17 -16.70 16.99 -4.85
CA SER A 17 -17.98 16.28 -4.72
C SER A 17 -18.15 15.25 -5.85
N SER A 18 -19.08 14.31 -5.71
CA SER A 18 -19.34 13.26 -6.70
C SER A 18 -19.81 13.79 -8.07
N GLY A 19 -20.36 15.00 -8.16
CA GLY A 19 -21.01 15.52 -9.36
C GLY A 19 -20.09 15.68 -10.58
N GLY A 20 -18.79 15.92 -10.38
CA GLY A 20 -17.80 16.05 -11.46
C GLY A 20 -17.07 14.76 -11.81
N TYR A 21 -17.28 13.68 -11.09
CA TYR A 21 -16.48 12.45 -11.20
C TYR A 21 -16.55 11.81 -12.57
N GLU A 22 -17.73 11.74 -13.17
CA GLU A 22 -17.91 11.14 -14.51
C GLU A 22 -17.20 11.94 -15.61
N SER A 23 -17.32 13.27 -15.57
CA SER A 23 -16.63 14.16 -16.51
C SER A 23 -15.11 14.06 -16.36
N TRP A 24 -14.63 14.02 -15.11
CA TRP A 24 -13.21 13.83 -14.82
C TRP A 24 -12.69 12.49 -15.35
N LYS A 25 -13.43 11.37 -15.15
CA LYS A 25 -13.02 10.07 -15.70
C LYS A 25 -12.85 10.12 -17.22
N GLN A 26 -13.74 10.81 -17.95
CA GLN A 26 -13.62 10.96 -19.40
C GLN A 26 -12.33 11.71 -19.78
N GLN A 27 -12.03 12.82 -19.11
CA GLN A 27 -10.80 13.59 -19.33
C GLN A 27 -9.57 12.74 -19.02
N PHE A 28 -9.54 12.12 -17.83
CA PHE A 28 -8.45 11.26 -17.39
C PHE A 28 -8.23 10.05 -18.32
N ALA A 29 -9.30 9.44 -18.82
CA ALA A 29 -9.23 8.34 -19.78
C ALA A 29 -8.54 8.77 -21.09
N GLY A 30 -8.75 10.00 -21.53
CA GLY A 30 -8.02 10.59 -22.68
C GLY A 30 -6.51 10.66 -22.42
N GLU A 31 -6.13 11.19 -21.26
CA GLU A 31 -4.72 11.26 -20.83
C GLU A 31 -4.08 9.87 -20.67
N ALA A 32 -4.80 8.94 -20.06
CA ALA A 32 -4.32 7.58 -19.84
C ALA A 32 -4.10 6.83 -21.18
N ARG A 33 -5.00 7.00 -22.16
CA ARG A 33 -4.79 6.47 -23.53
C ARG A 33 -3.54 7.06 -24.17
N ALA A 34 -3.33 8.37 -24.06
CA ALA A 34 -2.14 9.03 -24.61
C ALA A 34 -0.84 8.50 -23.96
N LYS A 35 -0.92 7.99 -22.74
CA LYS A 35 0.18 7.32 -22.03
C LYS A 35 0.25 5.80 -22.28
N GLY A 36 -0.55 5.26 -23.21
CA GLY A 36 -0.48 3.86 -23.64
C GLY A 36 -1.28 2.87 -22.79
N VAL A 37 -2.19 3.34 -21.92
CA VAL A 37 -3.09 2.44 -21.19
C VAL A 37 -4.07 1.79 -22.16
N SER A 38 -4.26 0.47 -22.06
CA SER A 38 -5.10 -0.31 -22.97
C SER A 38 -6.59 0.08 -22.90
N ALA A 39 -7.31 -0.18 -24.01
CA ALA A 39 -8.74 0.09 -24.08
C ALA A 39 -9.55 -0.69 -23.02
N SER A 40 -9.17 -1.93 -22.73
CA SER A 40 -9.83 -2.76 -21.70
C SER A 40 -9.67 -2.19 -20.31
N THR A 41 -8.47 -1.72 -19.96
CA THR A 41 -8.19 -1.09 -18.66
C THR A 41 -8.87 0.27 -18.53
N ILE A 42 -8.92 1.06 -19.60
CA ILE A 42 -9.72 2.29 -19.65
C ILE A 42 -11.21 1.98 -19.43
N GLN A 43 -11.74 0.93 -20.05
CA GLN A 43 -13.14 0.53 -19.83
C GLN A 43 -13.39 0.15 -18.36
N ALA A 44 -12.43 -0.56 -17.73
CA ALA A 44 -12.52 -0.87 -16.31
C ALA A 44 -12.52 0.38 -15.42
N LEU A 45 -11.71 1.39 -15.73
CA LEU A 45 -11.74 2.69 -15.05
C LEU A 45 -13.08 3.38 -15.24
N MET A 46 -13.61 3.42 -16.46
CA MET A 46 -14.90 4.05 -16.76
C MET A 46 -16.08 3.37 -16.05
N ALA A 47 -15.97 2.08 -15.74
CA ALA A 47 -16.98 1.33 -14.99
C ALA A 47 -16.93 1.58 -13.47
N THR A 48 -15.94 2.33 -12.95
CA THR A 48 -15.88 2.63 -11.52
C THR A 48 -16.93 3.68 -11.12
N ASN A 49 -17.47 3.50 -9.91
CA ASN A 49 -18.34 4.50 -9.27
C ASN A 49 -17.53 5.33 -8.26
N TYR A 50 -18.02 6.56 -8.00
CA TYR A 50 -17.46 7.39 -6.93
C TYR A 50 -17.61 6.70 -5.57
N ALA A 51 -16.50 6.48 -4.87
CA ALA A 51 -16.44 5.73 -3.63
C ALA A 51 -16.62 6.67 -2.42
N GLN A 52 -17.87 7.02 -2.07
CA GLN A 52 -18.15 7.93 -0.95
C GLN A 52 -17.55 7.43 0.38
N ALA A 53 -17.57 6.12 0.63
CA ALA A 53 -16.96 5.53 1.83
C ALA A 53 -15.46 5.81 1.91
N THR A 54 -14.75 5.78 0.77
CA THR A 54 -13.33 6.13 0.65
C THR A 54 -13.10 7.60 1.07
N ILE A 55 -13.90 8.53 0.57
CA ILE A 55 -13.80 9.96 0.93
C ILE A 55 -14.05 10.18 2.42
N ASN A 56 -15.06 9.51 2.98
CA ASN A 56 -15.37 9.61 4.40
C ASN A 56 -14.20 9.10 5.26
N ALA A 57 -13.61 7.97 4.88
CA ALA A 57 -12.45 7.41 5.57
C ALA A 57 -11.22 8.34 5.45
N ASP A 58 -10.96 8.88 4.25
CA ASP A 58 -9.83 9.77 3.99
C ASP A 58 -9.91 11.08 4.77
N ARG A 59 -11.11 11.69 4.85
CA ARG A 59 -11.34 12.91 5.61
C ARG A 59 -11.47 12.67 7.12
N GLY A 60 -11.85 11.46 7.53
CA GLY A 60 -11.94 11.03 8.92
C GLY A 60 -10.61 10.64 9.57
N GLN A 61 -9.53 10.59 8.81
CA GLN A 61 -8.21 10.30 9.37
C GLN A 61 -7.80 11.41 10.35
N ARG A 62 -7.86 11.08 11.65
CA ARG A 62 -7.34 11.95 12.71
C ARG A 62 -5.87 11.66 12.90
N SER A 63 -5.06 12.71 13.08
CA SER A 63 -3.66 12.59 13.46
C SER A 63 -3.53 11.67 14.69
N PHE A 64 -2.59 10.74 14.67
CA PHE A 64 -2.35 9.84 15.78
C PHE A 64 -1.79 10.63 16.97
N SER A 65 -2.63 10.94 17.94
CA SER A 65 -2.25 11.59 19.20
C SER A 65 -2.03 10.58 20.33
N LEU A 66 -2.04 9.28 20.04
CA LEU A 66 -1.89 8.21 21.03
C LEU A 66 -0.43 8.09 21.47
N SER A 67 -0.21 7.85 22.79
CA SER A 67 1.09 7.36 23.26
C SER A 67 1.40 6.00 22.65
N LEU A 68 2.68 5.57 22.72
CA LEU A 68 3.06 4.26 22.21
C LEU A 68 2.30 3.13 22.91
N ASP A 69 2.15 3.18 24.22
CA ASP A 69 1.44 2.17 24.99
C ASP A 69 -0.04 2.08 24.64
N GLN A 70 -0.70 3.24 24.51
CA GLN A 70 -2.09 3.31 24.07
C GLN A 70 -2.25 2.74 22.65
N PHE A 71 -1.31 3.04 21.76
CA PHE A 71 -1.33 2.54 20.38
C PHE A 71 -1.14 1.01 20.35
N LEU A 72 -0.15 0.48 21.11
CA LEU A 72 0.10 -0.96 21.20
C LEU A 72 -1.09 -1.71 21.78
N ALA A 73 -1.69 -1.19 22.86
CA ALA A 73 -2.91 -1.77 23.44
C ALA A 73 -4.07 -1.80 22.45
N LYS A 74 -4.32 -0.67 21.79
CA LYS A 74 -5.38 -0.55 20.75
C LYS A 74 -5.18 -1.49 19.57
N ARG A 75 -3.93 -1.74 19.18
CA ARG A 75 -3.57 -2.65 18.08
C ARG A 75 -3.51 -4.12 18.48
N GLY A 76 -3.65 -4.44 19.76
CA GLY A 76 -3.54 -5.81 20.26
C GLY A 76 -2.11 -6.37 20.12
N ALA A 77 -1.10 -5.57 20.45
CA ALA A 77 0.31 -5.91 20.26
C ALA A 77 0.71 -7.26 20.85
N THR A 78 0.21 -7.61 22.04
CA THR A 78 0.46 -8.90 22.69
C THR A 78 0.00 -10.08 21.81
N THR A 79 -1.19 -9.97 21.20
CA THR A 79 -1.73 -10.99 20.28
C THR A 79 -0.91 -11.06 19.00
N ILE A 80 -0.51 -9.91 18.46
CA ILE A 80 0.35 -9.85 17.26
C ILE A 80 1.70 -10.53 17.55
N VAL A 81 2.34 -10.23 18.66
CA VAL A 81 3.63 -10.83 19.05
C VAL A 81 3.50 -12.34 19.24
N ALA A 82 2.47 -12.79 19.98
CA ALA A 82 2.25 -14.22 20.21
C ALA A 82 2.03 -14.98 18.90
N LYS A 83 1.16 -14.47 18.01
CA LYS A 83 0.91 -15.05 16.70
C LYS A 83 2.12 -14.96 15.78
N GLY A 84 2.86 -13.85 15.82
CA GLY A 84 4.11 -13.68 15.07
C GLY A 84 5.16 -14.72 15.47
N ARG A 85 5.38 -14.94 16.77
CA ARG A 85 6.28 -16.00 17.25
C ARG A 85 5.86 -17.40 16.80
N GLN A 86 4.56 -17.69 16.78
CA GLN A 86 4.02 -18.95 16.25
C GLN A 86 4.33 -19.10 14.77
N LEU A 87 4.06 -18.08 13.96
CA LEU A 87 4.28 -18.08 12.50
C LEU A 87 5.79 -18.16 12.18
N LYS A 88 6.64 -17.45 12.92
CA LYS A 88 8.10 -17.56 12.79
C LYS A 88 8.57 -19.00 12.94
N ARG A 89 8.04 -19.76 13.90
CA ARG A 89 8.39 -21.16 14.08
C ARG A 89 7.82 -22.06 13.00
N SER A 90 6.53 -21.91 12.68
CA SER A 90 5.83 -22.79 11.73
C SER A 90 6.23 -22.57 10.27
N GLN A 91 6.73 -21.38 9.93
CA GLN A 91 7.16 -21.00 8.57
C GLN A 91 8.68 -20.70 8.53
N GLY A 92 9.46 -21.36 9.35
CA GLY A 92 10.90 -21.08 9.52
C GLY A 92 11.68 -21.09 8.20
N ALA A 93 11.41 -22.05 7.32
CA ALA A 93 12.05 -22.13 6.00
C ALA A 93 11.78 -20.90 5.13
N LEU A 94 10.54 -20.37 5.12
CA LEU A 94 10.20 -19.16 4.39
C LEU A 94 10.98 -17.95 4.94
N PHE A 95 10.99 -17.77 6.25
CA PHE A 95 11.68 -16.63 6.87
C PHE A 95 13.19 -16.72 6.72
N ALA A 96 13.77 -17.93 6.77
CA ALA A 96 15.20 -18.14 6.47
C ALA A 96 15.55 -17.70 5.04
N SER A 97 14.75 -18.11 4.06
CA SER A 97 14.93 -17.70 2.66
C SER A 97 14.76 -16.18 2.45
N ILE A 98 13.81 -15.55 3.12
CA ILE A 98 13.63 -14.08 3.06
C ILE A 98 14.85 -13.39 3.68
N GLN A 99 15.31 -13.85 4.83
CA GLN A 99 16.45 -13.25 5.53
C GLN A 99 17.74 -13.41 4.73
N GLU A 100 17.97 -14.58 4.12
CA GLU A 100 19.11 -14.80 3.23
C GLU A 100 19.09 -13.84 2.03
N ARG A 101 17.95 -13.69 1.37
CA ARG A 101 17.82 -12.89 0.14
C ARG A 101 17.84 -11.39 0.39
N TYR A 102 17.17 -10.93 1.44
CA TYR A 102 16.91 -9.49 1.69
C TYR A 102 17.63 -8.97 2.93
N GLY A 103 18.17 -9.82 3.78
CA GLY A 103 18.80 -9.43 5.05
C GLY A 103 17.82 -9.02 6.15
N VAL A 104 16.51 -9.18 5.92
CA VAL A 104 15.46 -8.74 6.85
C VAL A 104 15.02 -9.91 7.73
N PRO A 105 15.12 -9.81 9.07
CA PRO A 105 14.68 -10.87 9.97
C PRO A 105 13.16 -10.98 10.03
N PRO A 106 12.61 -12.08 10.59
CA PRO A 106 11.16 -12.30 10.64
C PRO A 106 10.37 -11.23 11.41
N GLY A 107 10.95 -10.68 12.47
CA GLY A 107 10.26 -9.82 13.42
C GLY A 107 9.58 -8.61 12.79
N PRO A 108 10.29 -7.71 12.08
CA PRO A 108 9.68 -6.55 11.45
C PRO A 108 8.60 -6.92 10.43
N LEU A 109 8.82 -8.01 9.64
CA LEU A 109 7.87 -8.47 8.64
C LEU A 109 6.57 -8.96 9.28
N LEU A 110 6.67 -9.72 10.36
CA LEU A 110 5.53 -10.24 11.10
C LEU A 110 4.79 -9.14 11.88
N ALA A 111 5.52 -8.16 12.41
CA ALA A 111 4.92 -6.99 13.05
C ALA A 111 4.12 -6.16 12.04
N ILE A 112 4.67 -5.89 10.87
CA ILE A 112 3.97 -5.22 9.76
C ILE A 112 2.73 -6.02 9.36
N TRP A 113 2.87 -7.31 9.04
CA TRP A 113 1.75 -8.15 8.60
C TRP A 113 0.63 -8.23 9.65
N GLY A 114 1.00 -8.34 10.93
CA GLY A 114 0.04 -8.32 12.03
C GLY A 114 -0.71 -7.00 12.13
N MET A 115 -0.01 -5.87 12.00
CA MET A 115 -0.62 -4.54 12.11
C MET A 115 -1.45 -4.15 10.89
N GLU A 116 -1.04 -4.55 9.69
CA GLU A 116 -1.75 -4.18 8.45
C GLU A 116 -3.07 -4.95 8.30
N THR A 117 -3.03 -6.25 8.49
CA THR A 117 -4.18 -7.09 8.13
C THR A 117 -4.54 -8.16 9.16
N GLY A 118 -3.95 -8.15 10.37
CA GLY A 118 -4.13 -9.24 11.33
C GLY A 118 -3.73 -10.59 10.72
N PHE A 119 -2.57 -10.63 10.08
CA PHE A 119 -2.05 -11.81 9.36
C PHE A 119 -2.97 -12.27 8.22
N GLY A 120 -3.51 -11.34 7.46
CA GLY A 120 -4.30 -11.59 6.26
C GLY A 120 -5.80 -11.78 6.51
N THR A 121 -6.29 -11.59 7.73
CA THR A 121 -7.72 -11.73 8.04
C THR A 121 -8.55 -10.50 7.64
N GLN A 122 -7.94 -9.31 7.55
CA GLN A 122 -8.59 -8.02 7.30
C GLN A 122 -7.90 -7.27 6.15
N ARG A 123 -8.11 -7.72 4.91
CA ARG A 123 -7.45 -7.15 3.72
C ARG A 123 -8.24 -6.03 3.03
N GLY A 124 -9.38 -5.65 3.62
CA GLY A 124 -10.32 -4.72 3.00
C GLY A 124 -11.24 -5.39 1.98
N ASN A 125 -12.34 -4.70 1.65
CA ASN A 125 -13.37 -5.20 0.74
C ASN A 125 -13.81 -4.17 -0.31
N GLN A 126 -13.13 -3.01 -0.39
CA GLN A 126 -13.42 -2.01 -1.39
C GLN A 126 -12.87 -2.42 -2.76
N ASN A 127 -13.47 -1.94 -3.85
CA ASN A 127 -12.82 -2.05 -5.14
C ASN A 127 -11.63 -1.07 -5.17
N MET A 128 -10.42 -1.62 -5.31
CA MET A 128 -9.16 -0.85 -5.29
C MET A 128 -9.16 0.27 -6.34
N LEU A 129 -9.56 -0.05 -7.59
CA LEU A 129 -9.53 0.91 -8.68
C LEU A 129 -10.52 2.06 -8.44
N ALA A 130 -11.73 1.78 -7.95
CA ALA A 130 -12.72 2.79 -7.60
C ALA A 130 -12.23 3.70 -6.47
N SER A 131 -11.62 3.13 -5.41
CA SER A 131 -11.06 3.88 -4.30
C SER A 131 -9.96 4.84 -4.77
N ILE A 132 -8.98 4.34 -5.53
CA ILE A 132 -7.87 5.15 -6.01
C ILE A 132 -8.34 6.20 -7.02
N ALA A 133 -9.23 5.86 -7.96
CA ALA A 133 -9.78 6.82 -8.91
C ALA A 133 -10.55 7.95 -8.21
N THR A 134 -11.33 7.61 -7.18
CA THR A 134 -12.04 8.60 -6.37
C THR A 134 -11.07 9.54 -5.65
N LEU A 135 -9.99 9.03 -5.08
CA LEU A 135 -8.97 9.83 -4.39
C LEU A 135 -8.10 10.64 -5.36
N ALA A 136 -7.86 10.12 -6.57
CA ALA A 136 -7.19 10.87 -7.64
C ALA A 136 -8.05 12.04 -8.14
N TYR A 137 -9.37 11.88 -8.13
CA TYR A 137 -10.31 12.94 -8.44
C TYR A 137 -10.43 13.96 -7.30
N ASP A 138 -10.41 13.57 -6.02
CA ASP A 138 -10.55 14.49 -4.88
C ASP A 138 -9.36 15.45 -4.80
N CYS A 139 -9.61 16.78 -4.86
CA CYS A 139 -8.56 17.80 -4.89
C CYS A 139 -7.62 17.79 -3.70
N ARG A 140 -8.01 17.18 -2.57
CA ARG A 140 -7.21 17.21 -1.33
C ARG A 140 -5.84 16.56 -1.50
N ARG A 141 -5.76 15.44 -2.23
CA ARG A 141 -4.52 14.70 -2.49
C ARG A 141 -4.43 14.19 -3.94
N SER A 142 -5.07 14.90 -4.88
CA SER A 142 -5.20 14.47 -6.27
C SER A 142 -3.86 14.07 -6.90
N ALA A 143 -2.83 14.91 -6.81
CA ALA A 143 -1.52 14.63 -7.40
C ALA A 143 -0.93 13.31 -6.90
N TYR A 144 -0.97 13.06 -5.60
CA TYR A 144 -0.47 11.82 -5.00
C TYR A 144 -1.22 10.58 -5.52
N PHE A 145 -2.56 10.62 -5.51
CA PHE A 145 -3.36 9.48 -5.94
C PHE A 145 -3.40 9.30 -7.46
N THR A 146 -3.19 10.36 -8.24
CA THR A 146 -3.02 10.26 -9.70
C THR A 146 -1.85 9.35 -10.07
N GLU A 147 -0.72 9.45 -9.38
CA GLU A 147 0.42 8.57 -9.60
C GLU A 147 0.10 7.11 -9.26
N HIS A 148 -0.64 6.88 -8.17
CA HIS A 148 -1.10 5.54 -7.81
C HIS A 148 -2.14 5.00 -8.79
N LEU A 149 -3.00 5.86 -9.36
CA LEU A 149 -3.96 5.45 -10.38
C LEU A 149 -3.24 4.99 -11.66
N TYR A 150 -2.27 5.74 -12.16
CA TYR A 150 -1.46 5.28 -13.30
C TYR A 150 -0.76 3.95 -13.01
N ALA A 151 -0.20 3.78 -11.82
CA ALA A 151 0.42 2.54 -11.41
C ALA A 151 -0.60 1.38 -11.36
N ALA A 152 -1.80 1.61 -10.84
CA ALA A 152 -2.88 0.63 -10.81
C ALA A 152 -3.30 0.20 -12.23
N LEU A 153 -3.50 1.16 -13.13
CA LEU A 153 -3.85 0.88 -14.53
C LEU A 153 -2.75 0.06 -15.22
N GLN A 154 -1.49 0.41 -15.00
CA GLN A 154 -0.35 -0.32 -15.54
C GLN A 154 -0.25 -1.76 -15.00
N LEU A 155 -0.54 -1.96 -13.71
CA LEU A 155 -0.57 -3.30 -13.10
C LEU A 155 -1.74 -4.15 -13.65
N ILE A 156 -2.89 -3.52 -13.93
CA ILE A 156 -4.03 -4.19 -14.55
C ILE A 156 -3.69 -4.58 -16.00
N ASP A 157 -3.09 -3.69 -16.77
CA ASP A 157 -2.64 -3.98 -18.15
C ASP A 157 -1.67 -5.15 -18.24
N ARG A 158 -0.81 -5.31 -17.23
CA ARG A 158 0.15 -6.43 -17.13
C ARG A 158 -0.46 -7.71 -16.56
N GLY A 159 -1.73 -7.70 -16.16
CA GLY A 159 -2.37 -8.83 -15.48
C GLY A 159 -1.85 -9.10 -14.06
N ALA A 160 -1.08 -8.19 -13.48
CA ALA A 160 -0.56 -8.31 -12.11
C ALA A 160 -1.63 -7.99 -11.05
N LEU A 161 -2.62 -7.15 -11.39
CA LEU A 161 -3.82 -6.91 -10.61
C LEU A 161 -5.07 -7.10 -11.47
N SER A 162 -6.17 -7.49 -10.85
CA SER A 162 -7.49 -7.49 -11.49
C SER A 162 -8.15 -6.11 -11.35
N ALA A 163 -8.94 -5.71 -12.33
CA ALA A 163 -9.82 -4.53 -12.21
C ALA A 163 -10.85 -4.67 -11.06
N SER A 164 -11.18 -5.90 -10.69
CA SER A 164 -12.05 -6.22 -9.55
C SER A 164 -11.29 -6.43 -8.24
N GLN A 165 -9.97 -6.15 -8.20
CA GLN A 165 -9.14 -6.32 -7.02
C GLN A 165 -9.75 -5.64 -5.80
N ARG A 166 -9.84 -6.39 -4.69
CA ARG A 166 -10.28 -5.87 -3.40
C ARG A 166 -9.09 -5.29 -2.63
N GLY A 167 -9.38 -4.25 -1.84
CA GLY A 167 -8.37 -3.57 -1.04
C GLY A 167 -8.99 -2.75 0.09
N SER A 168 -8.16 -1.93 0.72
CA SER A 168 -8.57 -1.01 1.78
C SER A 168 -9.44 0.15 1.25
N MET A 169 -9.90 1.00 2.17
CA MET A 169 -10.60 2.26 1.82
C MET A 169 -9.74 3.20 0.96
N HIS A 170 -8.41 3.11 1.03
CA HIS A 170 -7.50 3.97 0.26
C HIS A 170 -6.89 3.26 -0.96
N GLY A 171 -7.31 2.00 -1.23
CA GLY A 171 -6.85 1.25 -2.40
C GLY A 171 -5.55 0.47 -2.18
N GLU A 172 -5.12 0.28 -0.94
CA GLU A 172 -4.03 -0.64 -0.60
C GLU A 172 -4.49 -2.08 -0.75
N VAL A 173 -3.61 -2.97 -1.23
CA VAL A 173 -3.97 -4.36 -1.54
C VAL A 173 -3.05 -5.37 -0.88
N GLY A 174 -3.58 -6.58 -0.71
CA GLY A 174 -2.84 -7.75 -0.27
C GLY A 174 -2.60 -7.84 1.23
N GLN A 175 -1.81 -8.83 1.59
CA GLN A 175 -1.51 -9.23 2.96
C GLN A 175 -0.84 -8.13 3.80
N THR A 176 -0.01 -7.29 3.17
CA THR A 176 0.76 -6.20 3.81
C THR A 176 0.40 -4.82 3.29
N GLN A 177 -0.75 -4.68 2.63
CA GLN A 177 -1.39 -3.41 2.26
C GLN A 177 -0.49 -2.47 1.43
N PHE A 178 -0.03 -2.96 0.28
CA PHE A 178 0.76 -2.16 -0.65
C PHE A 178 -0.10 -1.23 -1.50
N MET A 179 0.34 0.00 -1.65
CA MET A 179 -0.15 0.91 -2.67
C MET A 179 0.39 0.54 -4.07
N PRO A 180 -0.35 0.80 -5.17
CA PRO A 180 0.06 0.36 -6.52
C PRO A 180 1.46 0.78 -6.95
N LYS A 181 1.93 1.98 -6.65
CA LYS A 181 3.32 2.37 -6.96
C LYS A 181 4.34 1.48 -6.25
N ALA A 182 4.08 1.13 -5.01
CA ALA A 182 4.96 0.24 -4.26
C ALA A 182 4.92 -1.20 -4.81
N ILE A 183 3.77 -1.66 -5.34
CA ILE A 183 3.69 -2.95 -6.05
C ILE A 183 4.56 -2.94 -7.30
N LEU A 184 4.51 -1.88 -8.12
CA LEU A 184 5.36 -1.78 -9.31
C LEU A 184 6.86 -1.80 -8.99
N ALA A 185 7.25 -1.16 -7.89
CA ALA A 185 8.64 -1.01 -7.51
C ALA A 185 9.20 -2.24 -6.75
N TYR A 186 8.39 -2.86 -5.91
CA TYR A 186 8.88 -3.84 -4.92
C TYR A 186 8.13 -5.17 -4.94
N GLY A 187 7.02 -5.29 -5.68
CA GLY A 187 6.20 -6.50 -5.72
C GLY A 187 6.98 -7.70 -6.28
N THR A 188 6.86 -8.85 -5.62
CA THR A 188 7.53 -10.10 -6.02
C THR A 188 6.53 -11.18 -6.48
N GLY A 189 5.29 -10.80 -6.72
CA GLY A 189 4.22 -11.69 -7.16
C GLY A 189 2.86 -11.28 -6.61
N ASN A 190 1.90 -12.19 -6.61
CA ASN A 190 0.55 -11.93 -6.10
C ASN A 190 0.57 -11.69 -4.59
N LEU A 191 0.23 -10.47 -4.16
CA LEU A 191 0.24 -10.05 -2.76
C LEU A 191 -0.91 -10.63 -1.91
N GLU A 192 -1.86 -11.32 -2.51
CA GLU A 192 -2.84 -12.13 -1.77
C GLU A 192 -2.20 -13.41 -1.19
N ASN A 193 -1.07 -13.84 -1.74
CA ASN A 193 -0.22 -14.87 -1.17
C ASN A 193 0.70 -14.28 -0.11
N SER A 194 0.70 -14.83 1.09
CA SER A 194 1.47 -14.30 2.22
C SER A 194 2.98 -14.33 1.99
N ALA A 195 3.51 -15.39 1.35
CA ALA A 195 4.94 -15.49 1.06
C ALA A 195 5.38 -14.36 0.11
N ASN A 196 4.62 -14.12 -0.97
CA ASN A 196 4.92 -13.02 -1.91
C ASN A 196 4.81 -11.64 -1.23
N ALA A 197 3.80 -11.43 -0.39
CA ALA A 197 3.62 -10.18 0.33
C ALA A 197 4.79 -9.92 1.30
N LEU A 198 5.21 -10.94 2.06
CA LEU A 198 6.35 -10.85 2.99
C LEU A 198 7.67 -10.62 2.24
N MET A 199 7.90 -11.30 1.11
CA MET A 199 9.04 -11.04 0.24
C MET A 199 9.02 -9.62 -0.33
N SER A 200 7.86 -9.12 -0.76
CA SER A 200 7.69 -7.75 -1.25
C SER A 200 7.99 -6.73 -0.15
N THR A 201 7.53 -6.98 1.08
CA THR A 201 7.81 -6.13 2.24
C THR A 201 9.32 -6.13 2.56
N ALA A 202 9.97 -7.29 2.53
CA ALA A 202 11.42 -7.38 2.72
C ALA A 202 12.19 -6.65 1.61
N ASN A 203 11.74 -6.78 0.34
CA ASN A 203 12.30 -6.06 -0.80
C ASN A 203 12.18 -4.54 -0.65
N PHE A 204 11.01 -4.07 -0.19
CA PHE A 204 10.78 -2.66 0.14
C PHE A 204 11.78 -2.17 1.20
N LEU A 205 11.90 -2.88 2.34
CA LEU A 205 12.82 -2.49 3.42
C LEU A 205 14.27 -2.48 2.94
N LYS A 206 14.68 -3.49 2.17
CA LYS A 206 16.03 -3.54 1.57
C LYS A 206 16.30 -2.35 0.64
N ALA A 207 15.35 -2.00 -0.22
CA ALA A 207 15.46 -0.86 -1.14
C ALA A 207 15.54 0.49 -0.40
N HIS A 208 15.01 0.54 0.83
CA HIS A 208 15.09 1.73 1.71
C HIS A 208 16.27 1.66 2.71
N GLY A 209 17.31 0.90 2.39
CA GLY A 209 18.57 0.94 3.11
C GLY A 209 18.71 -0.06 4.25
N TRP A 210 17.86 -1.11 4.29
CA TRP A 210 18.03 -2.18 5.29
C TRP A 210 19.38 -2.87 5.13
N ARG A 211 20.13 -3.01 6.25
CA ARG A 211 21.44 -3.65 6.34
C ARG A 211 21.31 -4.96 7.13
N ALA A 212 21.72 -6.07 6.51
CA ALA A 212 21.71 -7.37 7.19
C ALA A 212 22.52 -7.34 8.49
N GLY A 213 21.97 -7.90 9.55
CA GLY A 213 22.64 -7.98 10.86
C GLY A 213 22.68 -6.70 11.69
N ALA A 214 22.28 -5.54 11.12
CA ALA A 214 22.18 -4.30 11.90
C ALA A 214 20.86 -4.21 12.68
N GLY A 215 20.89 -3.48 13.81
CA GLY A 215 19.71 -3.24 14.64
C GLY A 215 18.66 -2.35 13.95
N TYR A 216 17.41 -2.44 14.41
CA TYR A 216 16.26 -1.73 13.84
C TYR A 216 15.38 -1.00 14.89
N GLN A 217 15.90 -0.82 16.10
CA GLN A 217 15.24 0.01 17.10
C GLN A 217 15.45 1.51 16.82
N PRO A 218 14.66 2.42 17.43
CA PRO A 218 14.91 3.86 17.32
C PRO A 218 16.37 4.21 17.59
N GLY A 219 16.99 4.93 16.64
CA GLY A 219 18.42 5.27 16.69
C GLY A 219 19.37 4.24 16.07
N GLU A 220 18.90 3.06 15.69
CA GLU A 220 19.69 2.04 15.02
C GLU A 220 19.59 2.15 13.48
N PRO A 221 20.58 1.60 12.72
CA PRO A 221 20.70 1.84 11.28
C PRO A 221 19.47 1.48 10.44
N ASN A 222 18.76 0.40 10.78
CA ASN A 222 17.61 -0.07 10.01
C ASN A 222 16.28 0.61 10.38
N PHE A 223 16.27 1.46 11.41
CA PHE A 223 15.05 2.20 11.78
C PHE A 223 14.58 3.13 10.64
N ALA A 224 15.51 3.68 9.86
CA ALA A 224 15.18 4.50 8.69
C ALA A 224 14.36 3.76 7.63
N ALA A 225 14.61 2.47 7.41
CA ALA A 225 13.81 1.65 6.50
C ALA A 225 12.37 1.43 7.03
N ILE A 226 12.21 1.30 8.36
CA ILE A 226 10.88 1.25 9.00
C ILE A 226 10.16 2.60 8.88
N GLN A 227 10.87 3.72 8.98
CA GLN A 227 10.32 5.05 8.77
C GLN A 227 9.80 5.23 7.34
N ALA A 228 10.46 4.66 6.35
CA ALA A 228 10.01 4.67 4.97
C ALA A 228 8.71 3.87 4.78
N TRP A 229 8.47 2.82 5.57
CA TRP A 229 7.24 2.02 5.52
C TRP A 229 6.00 2.82 5.93
N ASN A 230 6.10 3.59 7.00
CA ASN A 230 4.96 4.38 7.50
C ASN A 230 5.43 5.70 8.10
N ALA A 231 4.77 6.81 7.76
CA ALA A 231 5.15 8.15 8.21
C ALA A 231 4.85 8.42 9.70
N ALA A 232 3.95 7.64 10.35
CA ALA A 232 3.55 7.89 11.72
C ALA A 232 4.58 7.33 12.72
N GLY A 233 5.24 8.20 13.49
CA GLY A 233 6.30 7.81 14.43
C GLY A 233 5.90 6.76 15.46
N VAL A 234 4.64 6.80 15.93
CA VAL A 234 4.12 5.78 16.86
C VAL A 234 4.01 4.41 16.18
N TYR A 235 3.65 4.37 14.91
CA TYR A 235 3.56 3.15 14.10
C TYR A 235 4.95 2.54 13.87
N GLN A 236 5.93 3.37 13.55
CA GLN A 236 7.34 2.97 13.35
C GLN A 236 7.92 2.32 14.63
N LYS A 237 7.72 2.98 15.79
CA LYS A 237 8.15 2.45 17.09
C LYS A 237 7.44 1.14 17.43
N ALA A 238 6.17 1.00 17.09
CA ALA A 238 5.41 -0.22 17.31
C ALA A 238 5.94 -1.39 16.46
N ILE A 239 6.26 -1.17 15.17
CA ILE A 239 6.93 -2.19 14.33
C ILE A 239 8.24 -2.64 14.97
N ALA A 240 9.10 -1.69 15.36
CA ALA A 240 10.41 -1.98 15.91
C ALA A 240 10.30 -2.79 17.21
N LEU A 241 9.45 -2.37 18.13
CA LEU A 241 9.27 -3.03 19.43
C LEU A 241 8.68 -4.44 19.28
N MET A 242 7.56 -4.57 18.57
CA MET A 242 6.94 -5.90 18.34
C MET A 242 7.85 -6.82 17.55
N GLY A 243 8.56 -6.27 16.56
CA GLY A 243 9.54 -7.02 15.76
C GLY A 243 10.63 -7.62 16.65
N ARG A 244 11.23 -6.80 17.53
CA ARG A 244 12.24 -7.28 18.51
C ARG A 244 11.69 -8.39 19.39
N GLN A 245 10.50 -8.23 19.93
CA GLN A 245 9.87 -9.26 20.76
C GLN A 245 9.62 -10.57 19.98
N ILE A 246 9.22 -10.49 18.71
CA ILE A 246 9.03 -11.66 17.83
C ILE A 246 10.36 -12.34 17.55
N ASP A 247 11.43 -11.58 17.35
CA ASP A 247 12.76 -12.14 17.07
C ASP A 247 13.42 -12.79 18.32
N GLY A 248 12.91 -12.54 19.51
CA GLY A 248 13.36 -13.14 20.76
C GLY A 248 14.13 -12.18 21.67
N GLY A 249 14.16 -10.88 21.34
CA GLY A 249 14.67 -9.83 22.22
C GLY A 249 13.66 -9.49 23.34
N GLU A 250 14.16 -9.07 24.49
CA GLU A 250 13.39 -8.52 25.59
C GLU A 250 12.94 -7.08 25.33
#